data_4e4e90484d8b1505556861ecaa121eeb
#
_entry.id   4e4e90484d8b1505556861ecaa121eeb
#
_cell.length_a   1.000
_cell.length_b   1.000
_cell.length_c   1.000
_cell.angle_alpha   90.00
_cell.angle_beta   90.00
_cell.angle_gamma   90.00
#
_symmetry.space_group_name_H-M   'P 1'
#
loop_
_entity.id
_entity.type
_entity.pdbx_description
1 polymer ?
#
loop_
_entity_poly.entity_id
_entity_poly.type
_entity_poly.pdbx_seq_one_letter_code
_entity_poly.pdbx_strand_id
1 'polypeptide(L)'
;VELTLEFRRRIEDSIHEIIMTIPTLKQEYPKLKNDWKFEHDLDFIYGSIIGQILGSSFTAFKMIYNREASSEEIMMIGEIIESYFPIIRDEITHNNTKQGA
;
A
#
# COMPACT_ATOMS: atom_id res chain seq x y z
N VAL A 1 5.85 4.24 -23.66
CA VAL A 1 5.51 5.11 -22.54
C VAL A 1 6.32 4.74 -21.35
N GLU A 2 7.00 5.69 -20.74
CA GLU A 2 7.78 5.44 -19.56
C GLU A 2 7.38 6.40 -18.47
N LEU A 3 7.40 5.90 -17.24
CA LEU A 3 7.16 6.75 -16.08
C LEU A 3 8.46 7.48 -15.74
N THR A 4 8.32 8.73 -15.34
CA THR A 4 9.52 9.51 -15.01
C THR A 4 10.15 8.98 -13.72
N LEU A 5 11.43 9.25 -13.56
CA LEU A 5 12.13 8.85 -12.35
C LEU A 5 11.53 9.54 -11.13
N GLU A 6 11.14 10.79 -11.28
CA GLU A 6 10.52 11.52 -10.18
C GLU A 6 9.26 10.83 -9.70
N PHE A 7 8.41 10.40 -10.64
CA PHE A 7 7.17 9.75 -10.28
C PHE A 7 7.42 8.40 -9.64
N ARG A 8 8.39 7.64 -10.18
CA ARG A 8 8.71 6.33 -9.61
C ARG A 8 9.19 6.48 -8.17
N ARG A 9 10.05 7.45 -7.91
CA ARG A 9 10.52 7.69 -6.55
C ARG A 9 9.37 8.08 -5.64
N ARG A 10 8.44 8.86 -6.15
CA ARG A 10 7.31 9.28 -5.36
C ARG A 10 6.47 8.09 -4.94
N ILE A 11 6.24 7.16 -5.87
CA ILE A 11 5.50 5.96 -5.55
C ILE A 11 6.24 5.14 -4.51
N GLU A 12 7.53 4.92 -4.72
CA GLU A 12 8.30 4.07 -3.82
C GLU A 12 8.38 4.67 -2.43
N ASP A 13 8.54 5.98 -2.34
CA ASP A 13 8.56 6.64 -1.03
C ASP A 13 7.21 6.49 -0.34
N SER A 14 6.12 6.64 -1.09
CA SER A 14 4.79 6.45 -0.51
C SER A 14 4.59 5.03 -0.03
N ILE A 15 5.05 4.05 -0.81
CA ILE A 15 4.93 2.67 -0.41
C ILE A 15 5.68 2.41 0.89
N HIS A 16 6.90 2.92 1.00
CA HIS A 16 7.68 2.74 2.22
C HIS A 16 6.98 3.38 3.42
N GLU A 17 6.43 4.57 3.24
CA GLU A 17 5.73 5.24 4.33
C GLU A 17 4.50 4.44 4.76
N ILE A 18 3.76 3.91 3.79
CA ILE A 18 2.57 3.15 4.10
C ILE A 18 2.93 1.84 4.79
N ILE A 19 4.00 1.18 4.33
CA ILE A 19 4.45 -0.05 4.97
C ILE A 19 4.79 0.21 6.43
N MET A 20 5.37 1.37 6.74
CA MET A 20 5.73 1.69 8.11
C MET A 20 4.51 1.87 9.01
N THR A 21 3.33 2.05 8.44
CA THR A 21 2.12 2.17 9.27
C THR A 21 1.53 0.81 9.62
N ILE A 22 2.02 -0.28 9.04
CA ILE A 22 1.42 -1.59 9.26
C ILE A 22 1.41 -1.99 10.73
N PRO A 23 2.49 -1.82 11.51
CA PRO A 23 2.42 -2.21 12.92
C PRO A 23 1.32 -1.47 13.69
N THR A 24 1.15 -0.18 13.40
CA THR A 24 0.09 0.59 14.05
C THR A 24 -1.28 0.09 13.65
N LEU A 25 -1.47 -0.19 12.35
CA LEU A 25 -2.74 -0.69 11.89
C LEU A 25 -3.06 -2.03 12.53
N LYS A 26 -2.06 -2.89 12.69
CA LYS A 26 -2.29 -4.19 13.31
C LYS A 26 -2.71 -4.03 14.77
N GLN A 27 -2.28 -2.99 15.44
CA GLN A 27 -2.72 -2.73 16.80
C GLN A 27 -4.14 -2.19 16.85
N GLU A 28 -4.54 -1.47 15.80
CA GLU A 28 -5.84 -0.84 15.77
C GLU A 28 -6.95 -1.73 15.25
N TYR A 29 -6.60 -2.76 14.49
CA TYR A 29 -7.66 -3.48 13.79
C TYR A 29 -8.67 -4.20 14.68
N PRO A 30 -8.38 -4.61 15.91
CA PRO A 30 -9.43 -5.24 16.71
C PRO A 30 -10.63 -4.34 16.93
N LYS A 31 -10.40 -3.02 17.06
CA LYS A 31 -11.50 -2.08 17.18
C LYS A 31 -12.22 -1.93 15.85
N LEU A 32 -11.45 -1.85 14.77
CA LEU A 32 -12.05 -1.72 13.46
C LEU A 32 -12.91 -2.93 13.11
N LYS A 33 -12.44 -4.12 13.49
CA LYS A 33 -13.19 -5.33 13.19
C LYS A 33 -14.58 -5.29 13.78
N ASN A 34 -14.68 -4.77 14.98
CA ASN A 34 -15.96 -4.70 15.65
C ASN A 34 -16.91 -3.76 14.95
N ASP A 35 -16.40 -2.60 14.54
CA ASP A 35 -17.22 -1.57 13.93
C ASP A 35 -17.51 -1.84 12.47
N TRP A 36 -16.54 -2.37 11.74
CA TRP A 36 -16.67 -2.51 10.29
C TRP A 36 -17.07 -3.93 9.88
N LYS A 37 -17.12 -4.85 10.84
CA LYS A 37 -17.70 -6.17 10.63
C LYS A 37 -17.03 -7.01 9.55
N PHE A 38 -15.70 -7.03 9.54
CA PHE A 38 -15.01 -7.91 8.63
C PHE A 38 -14.59 -9.17 9.39
N GLU A 39 -14.33 -10.25 8.64
CA GLU A 39 -14.04 -11.53 9.26
C GLU A 39 -12.62 -12.01 9.08
N HIS A 40 -11.99 -11.67 7.97
CA HIS A 40 -10.66 -12.16 7.67
C HIS A 40 -9.65 -11.04 7.93
N ASP A 41 -9.06 -11.09 9.11
CA ASP A 41 -8.24 -9.99 9.61
C ASP A 41 -7.07 -9.66 8.70
N LEU A 42 -6.31 -10.68 8.30
CA LEU A 42 -5.12 -10.42 7.49
C LEU A 42 -5.50 -9.94 6.09
N ASP A 43 -6.57 -10.49 5.54
CA ASP A 43 -7.04 -10.05 4.23
C ASP A 43 -7.51 -8.61 4.27
N PHE A 44 -8.19 -8.22 5.36
CA PHE A 44 -8.64 -6.86 5.49
C PHE A 44 -7.47 -5.89 5.56
N ILE A 45 -6.46 -6.23 6.37
CA ILE A 45 -5.29 -5.38 6.51
C ILE A 45 -4.54 -5.30 5.19
N TYR A 46 -4.36 -6.45 4.52
CA TYR A 46 -3.66 -6.47 3.25
C TYR A 46 -4.38 -5.59 2.22
N GLY A 47 -5.71 -5.75 2.12
CA GLY A 47 -6.49 -4.95 1.20
C GLY A 47 -6.44 -3.46 1.51
N SER A 48 -6.44 -3.11 2.81
CA SER A 48 -6.34 -1.72 3.21
C SER A 48 -5.01 -1.11 2.78
N ILE A 49 -3.93 -1.85 2.96
CA ILE A 49 -2.61 -1.36 2.59
C ILE A 49 -2.50 -1.21 1.08
N ILE A 50 -2.93 -2.22 0.33
CA ILE A 50 -2.87 -2.16 -1.13
C ILE A 50 -3.75 -1.02 -1.64
N GLY A 51 -4.93 -0.84 -1.04
CA GLY A 51 -5.82 0.24 -1.44
C GLY A 51 -5.21 1.61 -1.22
N GLN A 52 -4.52 1.80 -0.09
CA GLN A 52 -3.85 3.08 0.17
C GLN A 52 -2.75 3.32 -0.85
N ILE A 53 -1.98 2.28 -1.18
CA ILE A 53 -0.90 2.43 -2.13
C ILE A 53 -1.45 2.76 -3.51
N LEU A 54 -2.49 2.07 -3.94
CA LEU A 54 -3.10 2.35 -5.23
C LEU A 54 -3.65 3.77 -5.28
N GLY A 55 -4.38 4.16 -4.25
CA GLY A 55 -4.98 5.49 -4.21
C GLY A 55 -3.93 6.58 -4.24
N SER A 56 -2.88 6.46 -3.42
CA SER A 56 -1.85 7.48 -3.39
C SER A 56 -1.06 7.51 -4.67
N SER A 57 -0.85 6.36 -5.32
CA SER A 57 -0.10 6.30 -6.58
C SER A 57 -0.84 7.01 -7.70
N PHE A 58 -2.14 6.77 -7.83
CA PHE A 58 -2.89 7.40 -8.89
C PHE A 58 -3.13 8.88 -8.62
N THR A 59 -3.26 9.26 -7.35
CA THR A 59 -3.34 10.67 -7.00
C THR A 59 -2.04 11.38 -7.36
N ALA A 60 -0.89 10.76 -7.05
CA ALA A 60 0.40 11.35 -7.39
C ALA A 60 0.57 11.47 -8.91
N PHE A 61 0.08 10.46 -9.65
CA PHE A 61 0.17 10.51 -11.10
C PHE A 61 -0.59 11.73 -11.62
N LYS A 62 -1.82 11.90 -11.14
CA LYS A 62 -2.63 12.99 -11.61
C LYS A 62 -2.01 14.35 -11.27
N MET A 63 -1.38 14.44 -10.11
CA MET A 63 -0.76 15.68 -9.70
C MET A 63 0.47 16.01 -10.53
N ILE A 64 1.26 14.99 -10.87
CA ILE A 64 2.50 15.23 -11.60
C ILE A 64 2.25 15.40 -13.09
N TYR A 65 1.40 14.56 -13.67
CA TYR A 65 1.16 14.59 -15.11
C TYR A 65 -0.04 15.42 -15.52
N ASN A 66 -0.85 15.82 -14.54
CA ASN A 66 -2.04 16.64 -14.77
C ASN A 66 -3.03 15.99 -15.73
N ARG A 67 -3.20 14.68 -15.61
CA ARG A 67 -4.16 13.92 -16.40
C ARG A 67 -4.29 12.54 -15.76
N GLU A 68 -5.28 11.79 -16.21
CA GLU A 68 -5.44 10.43 -15.73
C GLU A 68 -4.43 9.51 -16.39
N ALA A 69 -4.10 8.42 -15.72
CA ALA A 69 -3.16 7.46 -16.24
C ALA A 69 -3.82 6.63 -17.36
N SER A 70 -3.05 6.32 -18.39
CA SER A 70 -3.51 5.44 -19.46
C SER A 70 -3.47 3.99 -18.99
N SER A 71 -4.06 3.09 -19.78
CA SER A 71 -4.04 1.67 -19.45
C SER A 71 -2.62 1.14 -19.31
N GLU A 72 -1.72 1.55 -20.20
CA GLU A 72 -0.34 1.12 -20.11
C GLU A 72 0.32 1.63 -18.84
N GLU A 73 0.04 2.87 -18.51
CA GLU A 73 0.62 3.45 -17.30
C GLU A 73 0.07 2.80 -16.04
N ILE A 74 -1.20 2.44 -16.05
CA ILE A 74 -1.79 1.72 -14.93
C ILE A 74 -1.07 0.39 -14.74
N MET A 75 -0.78 -0.31 -15.84
CA MET A 75 -0.06 -1.57 -15.75
C MET A 75 1.35 -1.38 -15.22
N MET A 76 2.03 -0.33 -15.66
CA MET A 76 3.39 -0.07 -15.18
C MET A 76 3.39 0.27 -13.70
N ILE A 77 2.43 1.05 -13.25
CA ILE A 77 2.30 1.37 -11.84
C ILE A 77 2.03 0.09 -11.05
N GLY A 78 1.16 -0.75 -11.58
CA GLY A 78 0.84 -2.02 -10.96
C GLY A 78 2.06 -2.90 -10.78
N GLU A 79 2.94 -2.92 -11.77
CA GLU A 79 4.15 -3.74 -11.68
C GLU A 79 5.07 -3.24 -10.59
N ILE A 80 5.18 -1.92 -10.43
CA ILE A 80 6.00 -1.37 -9.35
C ILE A 80 5.42 -1.79 -8.00
N ILE A 81 4.12 -1.66 -7.85
CA ILE A 81 3.46 -1.98 -6.59
C ILE A 81 3.58 -3.47 -6.30
N GLU A 82 3.41 -4.33 -7.32
CA GLU A 82 3.50 -5.77 -7.14
C GLU A 82 4.87 -6.21 -6.66
N SER A 83 5.91 -5.47 -7.03
CA SER A 83 7.24 -5.82 -6.59
C SER A 83 7.39 -5.68 -5.07
N TYR A 84 6.48 -4.97 -4.41
CA TYR A 84 6.51 -4.80 -2.97
C TYR A 84 5.55 -5.75 -2.24
N PHE A 85 4.75 -6.54 -2.97
CA PHE A 85 3.80 -7.44 -2.33
C PHE A 85 4.45 -8.38 -1.32
N PRO A 86 5.59 -9.00 -1.62
CA PRO A 86 6.19 -9.89 -0.64
C PRO A 86 6.55 -9.18 0.66
N ILE A 87 7.05 -7.96 0.55
CA ILE A 87 7.43 -7.19 1.73
C ILE A 87 6.19 -6.82 2.54
N ILE A 88 5.13 -6.40 1.84
CA ILE A 88 3.89 -6.03 2.51
C ILE A 88 3.30 -7.24 3.22
N ARG A 89 3.25 -8.38 2.52
CA ARG A 89 2.68 -9.58 3.10
C ARG A 89 3.48 -10.03 4.30
N ASP A 90 4.81 -9.93 4.21
CA ASP A 90 5.67 -10.35 5.29
C ASP A 90 5.44 -9.48 6.53
N GLU A 91 5.32 -8.17 6.34
CA GLU A 91 5.08 -7.27 7.47
C GLU A 91 3.73 -7.53 8.12
N ILE A 92 2.74 -7.87 7.32
CA ILE A 92 1.41 -8.12 7.86
C ILE A 92 1.36 -9.43 8.62
N THR A 93 1.99 -10.48 8.10
CA THR A 93 1.87 -11.80 8.70
C THR A 93 2.89 -12.04 9.80
N HIS A 94 3.99 -11.31 9.82
CA HIS A 94 4.97 -11.51 10.87
C HIS A 94 4.46 -10.98 12.19
N ASN A 95 4.81 -11.66 13.24
CA ASN A 95 4.43 -11.20 14.55
C ASN A 95 5.53 -10.31 15.06
N ASN A 96 5.46 -9.06 14.64
CA ASN A 96 6.50 -8.17 14.99
C ASN A 96 6.49 -7.75 16.38
N THR A 97 5.40 -8.02 16.99
CA THR A 97 5.35 -7.48 18.27
C THR A 97 6.18 -8.17 19.19
N LYS A 98 6.60 -9.23 18.80
CA LYS A 98 7.32 -9.81 19.64
C LYS A 98 8.27 -9.01 19.98
N GLN A 99 8.50 -8.35 19.34
CA GLN A 99 9.39 -7.60 19.64
C GLN A 99 9.07 -6.89 20.61
N GLY A 100 8.41 -6.87 20.62
CA GLY A 100 8.32 -6.10 21.50
C GLY A 100 8.41 -6.78 22.63
N ALA A 101 8.55 -7.38 22.49
CA ALA A 101 8.62 -7.87 23.52
C ALA A 101 8.84 -7.82 23.86
#